data_932bc5aeb4cc1b87be65fde9b0ebef32
#
_entry.id   932bc5aeb4cc1b87be65fde9b0ebef32
#
_cell.length_a   1.000
_cell.length_b   1.000
_cell.length_c   1.000
_cell.angle_alpha   90.00
_cell.angle_beta   90.00
_cell.angle_gamma   90.00
#
_symmetry.space_group_name_H-M   'P 1'
#
loop_
_entity.id
_entity.type
_entity.pdbx_description
1 polymer ?
#
loop_
_entity_poly.entity_id
_entity_poly.type
_entity_poly.pdbx_seq_one_letter_code
_entity_poly.pdbx_strand_id
1 'polypeptide(L)'
;MKDFLSIKNVTFGYGSRTILEDVSLRFGSGQVVAIMGGSGMGKTTLLKLIGGLLTPQAGEICIAGCRVDTNDQKALYRLRRRMGMLFQFGALFTDLSVFDNVAFPIREQTNLDEKTVRDLVLMKLNAVGLRGAAPL
;
A
#
# COMPACT_ATOMS: atom_id res chain seq x y z
N MET A 1 -0.83 -15.73 19.12
CA MET A 1 -1.40 -15.28 17.83
C MET A 1 -0.23 -14.80 16.96
N LYS A 2 -0.13 -15.25 15.72
CA LYS A 2 1.01 -14.85 14.86
C LYS A 2 0.77 -13.41 14.39
N ASP A 3 1.74 -12.52 14.63
CA ASP A 3 1.64 -11.13 14.18
C ASP A 3 1.53 -11.07 12.67
N PHE A 4 0.54 -10.35 12.13
CA PHE A 4 0.42 -10.11 10.69
C PHE A 4 1.30 -8.95 10.24
N LEU A 5 1.30 -7.85 11.01
CA LEU A 5 2.22 -6.71 10.83
C LEU A 5 3.01 -6.51 12.12
N SER A 6 4.33 -6.49 11.99
CA SER A 6 5.26 -6.23 13.08
C SER A 6 6.20 -5.10 12.70
N ILE A 7 6.25 -4.08 13.52
CA ILE A 7 7.17 -2.94 13.45
C ILE A 7 8.03 -3.03 14.71
N LYS A 8 9.36 -3.05 14.56
CA LYS A 8 10.29 -3.22 15.67
C LYS A 8 11.36 -2.15 15.63
N ASN A 9 11.40 -1.34 16.70
CA ASN A 9 12.41 -0.30 16.96
C ASN A 9 12.66 0.60 15.73
N VAL A 10 11.58 0.95 15.00
CA VAL A 10 11.68 1.74 13.78
C VAL A 10 11.93 3.19 14.11
N THR A 11 13.03 3.70 13.56
CA THR A 11 13.39 5.13 13.59
C THR A 11 13.44 5.65 12.15
N PHE A 12 12.85 6.82 11.92
CA PHE A 12 12.87 7.50 10.64
C PHE A 12 12.76 9.01 10.79
N GLY A 13 13.48 9.74 9.95
CA GLY A 13 13.41 11.20 9.84
C GLY A 13 13.74 11.70 8.44
N TYR A 14 13.39 12.96 8.20
CA TYR A 14 13.76 13.70 7.00
C TYR A 14 14.89 14.67 7.32
N GLY A 15 16.07 14.46 6.74
CA GLY A 15 17.26 15.25 7.06
C GLY A 15 17.59 15.13 8.55
N SER A 16 17.66 16.27 9.25
CA SER A 16 17.93 16.33 10.69
C SER A 16 16.70 16.18 11.59
N ARG A 17 15.49 16.13 10.99
CA ARG A 17 14.23 16.05 11.75
C ARG A 17 13.79 14.61 11.92
N THR A 18 13.87 14.08 13.13
CA THR A 18 13.27 12.79 13.47
C THR A 18 11.75 12.90 13.49
N ILE A 19 11.06 11.96 12.83
CA ILE A 19 9.59 11.87 12.75
C ILE A 19 9.07 10.70 13.57
N LEU A 20 9.77 9.58 13.51
CA LEU A 20 9.46 8.36 14.29
C LEU A 20 10.75 7.97 15.02
N GLU A 21 10.66 7.72 16.32
CA GLU A 21 11.77 7.34 17.16
C GLU A 21 11.43 6.09 17.93
N ASP A 22 12.19 5.01 17.68
CA ASP A 22 12.08 3.73 18.38
C ASP A 22 10.64 3.16 18.45
N VAL A 23 9.91 3.25 17.34
CA VAL A 23 8.51 2.82 17.28
C VAL A 23 8.42 1.31 17.14
N SER A 24 7.70 0.67 18.08
CA SER A 24 7.41 -0.77 18.05
C SER A 24 5.90 -1.00 18.17
N LEU A 25 5.32 -1.68 17.16
CA LEU A 25 3.89 -1.97 17.08
C LEU A 25 3.68 -3.38 16.52
N ARG A 26 2.60 -4.03 16.93
CA ARG A 26 2.21 -5.36 16.42
C ARG A 26 0.71 -5.42 16.18
N PHE A 27 0.32 -6.00 15.07
CA PHE A 27 -1.07 -6.15 14.68
C PHE A 27 -1.34 -7.57 14.20
N GLY A 28 -2.45 -8.14 14.65
CA GLY A 28 -2.92 -9.46 14.21
C GLY A 28 -3.61 -9.40 12.86
N SER A 29 -3.84 -10.57 12.28
CA SER A 29 -4.66 -10.71 11.07
C SER A 29 -6.14 -10.41 11.37
N GLY A 30 -6.86 -9.87 10.38
CA GLY A 30 -8.29 -9.59 10.46
C GLY A 30 -8.68 -8.37 11.30
N GLN A 31 -7.72 -7.55 11.71
CA GLN A 31 -7.98 -6.33 12.48
C GLN A 31 -8.13 -5.12 11.57
N VAL A 32 -9.02 -4.20 11.96
CA VAL A 32 -9.07 -2.83 11.45
C VAL A 32 -8.41 -1.93 12.47
N VAL A 33 -7.35 -1.23 12.07
CA VAL A 33 -6.52 -0.39 12.95
C VAL A 33 -6.57 1.05 12.48
N ALA A 34 -6.87 1.98 13.40
CA ALA A 34 -6.82 3.40 13.15
C ALA A 34 -5.57 4.02 13.79
N ILE A 35 -4.78 4.76 12.99
CA ILE A 35 -3.65 5.56 13.48
C ILE A 35 -4.14 7.00 13.62
N MET A 36 -4.24 7.47 14.86
CA MET A 36 -4.72 8.81 15.17
C MET A 36 -3.59 9.72 15.65
N GLY A 37 -3.76 11.01 15.45
CA GLY A 37 -2.80 12.04 15.87
C GLY A 37 -2.94 13.32 15.06
N GLY A 38 -2.31 14.39 15.51
CA GLY A 38 -2.30 15.69 14.84
C GLY A 38 -1.65 15.67 13.46
N SER A 39 -1.83 16.75 12.70
CA SER A 39 -1.13 16.91 11.42
C SER A 39 0.40 16.95 11.63
N GLY A 40 1.14 16.32 10.73
CA GLY A 40 2.60 16.30 10.77
C GLY A 40 3.24 15.34 11.79
N MET A 41 2.44 14.53 12.51
CA MET A 41 2.94 13.58 13.51
C MET A 41 3.41 12.22 12.95
N GLY A 42 3.67 12.12 11.65
CA GLY A 42 4.28 10.92 11.07
C GLY A 42 3.33 9.81 10.65
N LYS A 43 1.99 9.97 10.71
CA LYS A 43 1.01 8.93 10.31
C LYS A 43 1.22 8.46 8.88
N THR A 44 1.29 9.38 7.93
CA THR A 44 1.54 9.08 6.51
C THR A 44 2.94 8.52 6.30
N THR A 45 3.93 8.98 7.07
CA THR A 45 5.30 8.47 7.04
C THR A 45 5.32 7.00 7.46
N LEU A 46 4.61 6.64 8.53
CA LEU A 46 4.51 5.25 8.98
C LEU A 46 3.85 4.35 7.92
N LEU A 47 2.76 4.81 7.29
CA LEU A 47 2.13 4.06 6.18
C LEU A 47 3.07 3.89 4.98
N LYS A 48 3.85 4.92 4.63
CA LYS A 48 4.86 4.83 3.56
C LYS A 48 5.99 3.86 3.89
N LEU A 49 6.43 3.79 5.13
CA LEU A 49 7.42 2.82 5.61
C LEU A 49 6.85 1.39 5.53
N ILE A 50 5.61 1.17 5.97
CA ILE A 50 4.91 -0.13 5.86
C ILE A 50 4.80 -0.56 4.39
N GLY A 51 4.46 0.37 3.48
CA GLY A 51 4.39 0.10 2.03
C GLY A 51 5.76 -0.02 1.34
N GLY A 52 6.87 0.17 2.07
CA GLY A 52 8.23 0.15 1.51
C GLY A 52 8.52 1.31 0.56
N LEU A 53 7.76 2.42 0.64
CA LEU A 53 8.02 3.65 -0.11
C LEU A 53 9.13 4.48 0.52
N LEU A 54 9.42 4.22 1.78
CA LEU A 54 10.51 4.80 2.54
C LEU A 54 11.30 3.68 3.21
N THR A 55 12.59 3.89 3.43
CA THR A 55 13.47 2.98 4.14
C THR A 55 13.68 3.49 5.56
N PRO A 56 13.43 2.69 6.61
CA PRO A 56 13.72 3.11 7.97
C PRO A 56 15.24 3.27 8.17
N GLN A 57 15.64 4.24 8.99
CA GLN A 57 17.04 4.46 9.38
C GLN A 57 17.51 3.40 10.38
N ALA A 58 16.58 2.89 11.21
CA ALA A 58 16.83 1.80 12.13
C ALA A 58 15.54 0.96 12.30
N GLY A 59 15.71 -0.26 12.80
CA GLY A 59 14.61 -1.18 13.04
C GLY A 59 14.18 -1.97 11.80
N GLU A 60 13.07 -2.67 11.92
CA GLU A 60 12.54 -3.50 10.84
C GLU A 60 11.02 -3.52 10.82
N ILE A 61 10.47 -3.77 9.64
CA ILE A 61 9.04 -3.96 9.41
C ILE A 61 8.85 -5.32 8.71
N CYS A 62 7.93 -6.12 9.23
CA CYS A 62 7.58 -7.41 8.66
C CYS A 62 6.06 -7.51 8.45
N ILE A 63 5.63 -7.99 7.29
CA ILE A 63 4.22 -8.21 6.93
C ILE A 63 4.04 -9.66 6.54
N ALA A 64 3.12 -10.34 7.21
CA ALA A 64 2.84 -11.77 7.00
C ALA A 64 4.12 -12.65 7.02
N GLY A 65 5.06 -12.32 7.92
CA GLY A 65 6.34 -12.99 8.05
C GLY A 65 7.41 -12.61 7.02
N CYS A 66 7.11 -11.70 6.08
CA CYS A 66 8.06 -11.19 5.09
C CYS A 66 8.57 -9.82 5.52
N ARG A 67 9.89 -9.63 5.57
CA ARG A 67 10.51 -8.33 5.84
C ARG A 67 10.26 -7.38 4.67
N VAL A 68 9.92 -6.14 4.99
CA VAL A 68 9.86 -5.04 4.03
C VAL A 68 11.29 -4.56 3.77
N ASP A 69 11.90 -5.06 2.69
CA ASP A 69 13.26 -4.70 2.30
C ASP A 69 13.23 -3.88 1.02
N THR A 70 13.58 -2.60 1.15
CA THR A 70 13.62 -1.67 0.01
C THR A 70 14.83 -1.89 -0.91
N ASN A 71 15.82 -2.67 -0.49
CA ASN A 71 16.99 -3.04 -1.30
C ASN A 71 16.71 -4.27 -2.18
N ASP A 72 15.80 -5.16 -1.78
CA ASP A 72 15.33 -6.27 -2.61
C ASP A 72 14.05 -5.89 -3.36
N GLN A 73 14.22 -5.30 -4.54
CA GLN A 73 13.10 -4.86 -5.38
C GLN A 73 12.16 -6.01 -5.78
N LYS A 74 12.69 -7.23 -5.97
CA LYS A 74 11.87 -8.39 -6.35
C LYS A 74 11.01 -8.88 -5.18
N ALA A 75 11.57 -8.94 -3.98
CA ALA A 75 10.82 -9.28 -2.77
C ALA A 75 9.77 -8.21 -2.45
N LEU A 76 10.15 -6.93 -2.56
CA LEU A 76 9.25 -5.81 -2.33
C LEU A 76 8.08 -5.80 -3.33
N TYR A 77 8.34 -6.06 -4.61
CA TYR A 77 7.28 -6.17 -5.63
C TYR A 77 6.30 -7.30 -5.30
N ARG A 78 6.79 -8.49 -4.94
CA ARG A 78 5.95 -9.62 -4.51
C ARG A 78 5.09 -9.28 -3.29
N LEU A 79 5.66 -8.55 -2.34
CA LEU A 79 4.94 -8.11 -1.14
C LEU A 79 3.84 -7.11 -1.50
N ARG A 80 4.15 -6.10 -2.32
CA ARG A 80 3.20 -5.07 -2.76
C ARG A 80 2.03 -5.62 -3.57
N ARG A 81 2.21 -6.71 -4.32
CA ARG A 81 1.10 -7.39 -5.01
C ARG A 81 0.01 -7.92 -4.06
N ARG A 82 0.33 -8.09 -2.79
CA ARG A 82 -0.58 -8.55 -1.72
C ARG A 82 -1.15 -7.42 -0.88
N MET A 83 -0.85 -6.18 -1.24
CA MET A 83 -1.25 -4.97 -0.52
C MET A 83 -2.03 -4.05 -1.43
N GLY A 84 -3.02 -3.34 -0.86
CA GLY A 84 -3.62 -2.17 -1.47
C GLY A 84 -3.26 -0.94 -0.66
N MET A 85 -2.97 0.17 -1.34
CA MET A 85 -2.69 1.44 -0.69
C MET A 85 -3.53 2.54 -1.32
N LEU A 86 -4.34 3.21 -0.50
CA LEU A 86 -5.09 4.38 -0.90
C LEU A 86 -4.35 5.63 -0.44
N PHE A 87 -3.94 6.45 -1.39
CA PHE A 87 -3.28 7.72 -1.11
C PHE A 87 -4.31 8.85 -0.92
N GLN A 88 -3.94 9.87 -0.17
CA GLN A 88 -4.82 11.00 0.16
C GLN A 88 -5.42 11.68 -1.07
N PHE A 89 -4.68 11.73 -2.19
CA PHE A 89 -5.12 12.33 -3.45
C PHE A 89 -5.44 11.28 -4.53
N GLY A 90 -5.75 10.04 -4.14
CA GLY A 90 -6.12 8.96 -5.04
C GLY A 90 -4.94 8.33 -5.79
N ALA A 91 -3.95 9.11 -6.22
CA ALA A 91 -2.82 8.68 -7.06
C ALA A 91 -3.25 7.98 -8.36
N LEU A 92 -4.31 8.49 -8.97
CA LEU A 92 -4.82 8.02 -10.27
C LEU A 92 -4.09 8.73 -11.40
N PHE A 93 -3.97 8.06 -12.53
CA PHE A 93 -3.53 8.68 -13.78
C PHE A 93 -4.62 9.60 -14.30
N THR A 94 -4.30 10.87 -14.48
CA THR A 94 -5.27 11.91 -14.88
C THR A 94 -5.57 11.90 -16.39
N ASP A 95 -4.74 11.23 -17.15
CA ASP A 95 -4.82 11.06 -18.60
C ASP A 95 -5.42 9.71 -19.04
N LEU A 96 -5.79 8.87 -18.07
CA LEU A 96 -6.44 7.59 -18.31
C LEU A 96 -7.92 7.63 -17.89
N SER A 97 -8.75 6.87 -18.61
CA SER A 97 -10.15 6.66 -18.23
C SER A 97 -10.27 5.97 -16.85
N VAL A 98 -11.45 6.03 -16.25
CA VAL A 98 -11.75 5.28 -15.03
C VAL A 98 -11.52 3.78 -15.25
N PHE A 99 -11.91 3.27 -16.41
CA PHE A 99 -11.67 1.89 -16.79
C PHE A 99 -10.17 1.57 -16.78
N ASP A 100 -9.36 2.37 -17.47
CA ASP A 100 -7.93 2.11 -17.61
C ASP A 100 -7.16 2.28 -16.29
N ASN A 101 -7.57 3.20 -15.43
CA ASN A 101 -7.02 3.30 -14.08
C ASN A 101 -7.23 2.02 -13.26
N VAL A 102 -8.40 1.37 -13.38
CA VAL A 102 -8.69 0.11 -12.70
C VAL A 102 -8.03 -1.08 -13.42
N ALA A 103 -7.93 -1.04 -14.75
CA ALA A 103 -7.30 -2.09 -15.56
C ALA A 103 -5.77 -2.13 -15.39
N PHE A 104 -5.14 -0.95 -15.20
CA PHE A 104 -3.69 -0.81 -15.16
C PHE A 104 -3.00 -1.81 -14.20
N PRO A 105 -3.33 -1.88 -12.90
CA PRO A 105 -2.68 -2.83 -12.01
C PRO A 105 -2.98 -4.29 -12.35
N ILE A 106 -4.11 -4.59 -12.98
CA ILE A 106 -4.44 -5.95 -13.42
C ILE A 106 -3.52 -6.35 -14.57
N ARG A 107 -3.37 -5.49 -15.58
CA ARG A 107 -2.48 -5.70 -16.72
C ARG A 107 -1.02 -5.84 -16.29
N GLU A 108 -0.55 -4.97 -15.38
CA GLU A 108 0.82 -5.00 -14.88
C GLU A 108 1.16 -6.24 -14.03
N GLN A 109 0.18 -6.79 -13.33
CA GLN A 109 0.43 -7.87 -12.36
C GLN A 109 0.02 -9.26 -12.86
N THR A 110 -0.66 -9.35 -14.01
CA THR A 110 -1.19 -10.61 -14.53
C THR A 110 -0.98 -10.70 -16.05
N ASN A 111 -1.08 -11.91 -16.56
CA ASN A 111 -1.07 -12.19 -18.01
C ASN A 111 -2.48 -12.55 -18.51
N LEU A 112 -3.53 -11.95 -17.95
CA LEU A 112 -4.90 -12.19 -18.36
C LEU A 112 -5.17 -11.57 -19.72
N ASP A 113 -6.04 -12.23 -20.50
CA ASP A 113 -6.53 -11.67 -21.76
C ASP A 113 -7.42 -10.45 -21.53
N GLU A 114 -7.50 -9.55 -22.51
CA GLU A 114 -8.23 -8.28 -22.38
C GLU A 114 -9.73 -8.46 -22.11
N LYS A 115 -10.34 -9.56 -22.55
CA LYS A 115 -11.75 -9.86 -22.23
C LYS A 115 -11.91 -10.10 -20.73
N THR A 116 -11.04 -10.92 -20.15
CA THR A 116 -11.04 -11.21 -18.70
C THR A 116 -10.72 -9.95 -17.90
N VAL A 117 -9.75 -9.14 -18.33
CA VAL A 117 -9.45 -7.84 -17.70
C VAL A 117 -10.68 -6.95 -17.70
N ARG A 118 -11.37 -6.82 -18.83
CA ARG A 118 -12.61 -6.03 -18.96
C ARG A 118 -13.69 -6.50 -17.99
N ASP A 119 -13.94 -7.80 -17.94
CA ASP A 119 -14.96 -8.37 -17.07
C ASP A 119 -14.64 -8.11 -15.59
N LEU A 120 -13.38 -8.27 -15.19
CA LEU A 120 -12.90 -7.96 -13.84
C LEU A 120 -13.07 -6.49 -13.49
N VAL A 121 -12.68 -5.58 -14.38
CA VAL A 121 -12.82 -4.12 -14.18
C VAL A 121 -14.29 -3.75 -14.01
N LEU A 122 -15.16 -4.20 -14.91
CA LEU A 122 -16.58 -3.90 -14.83
C LEU A 122 -17.23 -4.47 -13.57
N MET A 123 -16.82 -5.66 -13.14
CA MET A 123 -17.25 -6.27 -11.88
C MET A 123 -16.84 -5.41 -10.68
N LYS A 124 -15.59 -4.95 -10.63
CA LYS A 124 -15.09 -4.10 -9.55
C LYS A 124 -15.81 -2.74 -9.51
N LEU A 125 -15.98 -2.10 -10.67
CA LEU A 125 -16.71 -0.83 -10.76
C LEU A 125 -18.19 -1.00 -10.38
N ASN A 126 -18.82 -2.11 -10.77
CA ASN A 126 -20.20 -2.41 -10.39
C ASN A 126 -20.35 -2.60 -8.88
N ALA A 127 -19.38 -3.24 -8.22
CA ALA A 127 -19.40 -3.48 -6.77
C ALA A 127 -19.41 -2.18 -5.96
N VAL A 128 -18.89 -1.07 -6.51
CA VAL A 128 -18.87 0.26 -5.88
C VAL A 128 -19.84 1.25 -6.53
N GLY A 129 -20.74 0.78 -7.40
CA GLY A 129 -21.76 1.62 -8.05
C GLY A 129 -21.24 2.53 -9.17
N LEU A 130 -20.04 2.31 -9.67
CA LEU A 130 -19.37 3.15 -10.68
C LEU A 130 -19.31 2.54 -12.08
N ARG A 131 -20.11 1.51 -12.37
CA ARG A 131 -20.07 0.84 -13.69
C ARG A 131 -20.30 1.78 -14.86
N GLY A 132 -21.22 2.75 -14.71
CA GLY A 132 -21.51 3.75 -15.75
C GLY A 132 -20.42 4.78 -15.98
N ALA A 133 -19.47 4.91 -15.03
CA ALA A 133 -18.35 5.85 -15.12
C ALA A 133 -17.13 5.26 -15.87
N ALA A 134 -17.17 4.02 -16.29
CA ALA A 134 -16.03 3.34 -16.92
C ALA A 134 -15.37 4.11 -18.08
N PRO A 135 -16.11 4.77 -18.98
CA PRO A 135 -15.52 5.51 -20.11
C PRO A 135 -15.00 6.91 -19.76
N LEU A 136 -15.25 7.42 -18.57
CA LEU A 136 -14.86 8.78 -18.14
C LEU A 136 -13.37 8.90 -17.89
#